data_7e32c70d103456a176cad9f574516ee8
#
_entry.id   7e32c70d103456a176cad9f574516ee8
#
_cell.length_a   1.000
_cell.length_b   1.000
_cell.length_c   1.000
_cell.angle_alpha   90.00
_cell.angle_beta   90.00
_cell.angle_gamma   90.00
#
_symmetry.space_group_name_H-M   'P 1'
#
loop_
_entity.id
_entity.type
_entity.pdbx_description
1 polymer ?
#
loop_
_entity_poly.entity_id
_entity_poly.type
_entity_poly.pdbx_seq_one_letter_code
_entity_poly.pdbx_strand_id
1 'polypeptide(L)'
;MCPILMGQGTDKVEKTTEKRITIDPLTRLEGHGKIEIFLDDDGNVANAYWQVPELRGFEKFCIGRSVDELNKLTSRLCGVCPGAHHICSTKALDHVFGVDPPETAKKLRELFYMAHYVHSHIAHFYALAAADFVLGPGAPKAERNILGVVGAVGLEIGGEVIKNRSYAQKIQEMLGGKATHPVIGIPGGVAKSINEDERAKIEAMAKSCVEFGKFTNQLFADVVLKNQDYLNLIVNKDVYYHETYYLGTVDKNGKNNFYDGDQVMISPTGEEVARYREGGRDYLKYIAEHTLPWSYEKFCYFKPVGWKGLVDGKDSGIYRATPLSRLNVTKGFTTPLAQAEFEKYHGTFRDLGVKGPVHFTMATHWARVIEMLYAAERLLELSQDPEITGKHVRNPVKEAGEGVGILEAPRGTLVHHYVADKNGITTDVNLVVGTTNNNGPMNLSVRKAATALIKNWMVSDGLLNAVEMAYRAYDPCNSCATHTLPGQMPMDAVIRRADGSVYKTVSRNC
;
A
#
# COMPACT_ATOMS: atom_id res chain seq x y z
N MET A 1 -9.52 11.76 -26.11
CA MET A 1 -8.64 11.90 -24.92
C MET A 1 -9.40 12.71 -23.89
N CYS A 2 -9.38 12.36 -22.61
CA CYS A 2 -10.13 13.08 -21.58
C CYS A 2 -9.61 14.53 -21.46
N PRO A 3 -10.47 15.57 -21.50
CA PRO A 3 -10.04 16.98 -21.48
C PRO A 3 -9.15 17.33 -20.27
N ILE A 4 -9.38 16.72 -19.12
CA ILE A 4 -8.57 16.90 -17.90
C ILE A 4 -7.11 16.47 -18.10
N LEU A 5 -6.85 15.43 -18.91
CA LEU A 5 -5.50 14.94 -19.18
C LEU A 5 -4.75 15.81 -20.20
N MET A 6 -5.45 16.65 -20.94
CA MET A 6 -4.87 17.56 -21.96
C MET A 6 -4.41 18.90 -21.39
N GLY A 7 -4.53 19.13 -20.06
CA GLY A 7 -4.10 20.36 -19.40
C GLY A 7 -5.02 21.55 -19.66
N GLN A 8 -5.75 21.98 -18.63
CA GLN A 8 -6.33 23.32 -18.61
C GLN A 8 -5.25 24.26 -18.04
N GLY A 9 -4.55 25.00 -18.89
CA GLY A 9 -3.59 25.97 -18.39
C GLY A 9 -2.35 26.16 -19.27
N THR A 10 -1.24 26.46 -18.63
CA THR A 10 0.06 26.79 -19.25
C THR A 10 0.83 25.55 -19.74
N ASP A 11 0.29 24.34 -19.60
CA ASP A 11 0.94 23.10 -20.00
C ASP A 11 1.02 23.00 -21.54
N LYS A 12 2.19 23.31 -22.07
CA LYS A 12 2.44 23.22 -23.51
C LYS A 12 2.86 21.81 -23.88
N VAL A 13 2.08 21.17 -24.73
CA VAL A 13 2.48 19.92 -25.37
C VAL A 13 3.55 20.23 -26.41
N GLU A 14 4.76 19.69 -26.23
CA GLU A 14 5.89 19.93 -27.12
C GLU A 14 6.33 18.62 -27.78
N LYS A 15 6.94 18.75 -28.96
CA LYS A 15 7.53 17.60 -29.68
C LYS A 15 8.93 17.34 -29.13
N THR A 16 9.13 16.14 -28.53
CA THR A 16 10.46 15.71 -28.13
C THR A 16 11.23 15.08 -29.30
N THR A 17 12.54 15.17 -29.29
CA THR A 17 13.43 14.46 -30.23
C THR A 17 14.12 13.28 -29.56
N GLU A 18 13.91 13.08 -28.26
CA GLU A 18 14.58 12.03 -27.49
C GLU A 18 13.78 10.73 -27.52
N LYS A 19 14.44 9.64 -27.88
CA LYS A 19 13.85 8.28 -27.86
C LYS A 19 13.66 7.71 -26.44
N ARG A 20 14.19 8.38 -25.42
CA ARG A 20 14.05 8.00 -24.01
C ARG A 20 13.64 9.19 -23.16
N ILE A 21 12.56 9.03 -22.44
CA ILE A 21 12.06 10.00 -21.47
C ILE A 21 12.26 9.41 -20.08
N THR A 22 12.88 10.18 -19.17
CA THR A 22 13.10 9.77 -17.79
C THR A 22 12.35 10.71 -16.85
N ILE A 23 11.55 10.14 -15.95
CA ILE A 23 10.94 10.86 -14.82
C ILE A 23 11.74 10.45 -13.57
N ASP A 24 12.63 11.34 -13.11
CA ASP A 24 13.54 11.10 -11.99
C ASP A 24 13.92 12.44 -11.31
N PRO A 25 13.70 12.63 -10.02
CA PRO A 25 12.99 11.73 -9.12
C PRO A 25 11.48 11.73 -9.34
N LEU A 26 10.83 10.62 -9.02
CA LEU A 26 9.38 10.57 -8.90
C LEU A 26 8.92 11.34 -7.65
N THR A 27 7.73 11.91 -7.71
CA THR A 27 7.19 12.75 -6.65
C THR A 27 5.96 12.16 -5.98
N ARG A 28 5.71 12.57 -4.73
CA ARG A 28 4.50 12.21 -3.97
C ARG A 28 4.35 10.70 -3.77
N LEU A 29 5.43 10.06 -3.34
CA LEU A 29 5.51 8.66 -2.90
C LEU A 29 6.44 8.54 -1.69
N GLU A 30 6.53 7.36 -1.08
CA GLU A 30 7.53 7.05 -0.08
C GLU A 30 8.71 6.33 -0.73
N GLY A 31 9.94 6.72 -0.37
CA GLY A 31 11.18 6.17 -0.94
C GLY A 31 11.56 6.80 -2.27
N HIS A 32 12.37 6.10 -3.07
CA HIS A 32 12.86 6.56 -4.35
C HIS A 32 12.38 5.65 -5.48
N GLY A 33 12.02 6.25 -6.58
CA GLY A 33 11.62 5.56 -7.80
C GLY A 33 11.87 6.42 -9.01
N LYS A 34 11.96 5.78 -10.17
CA LYS A 34 12.02 6.45 -11.47
C LYS A 34 11.16 5.72 -12.49
N ILE A 35 10.74 6.44 -13.52
CA ILE A 35 10.09 5.87 -14.69
C ILE A 35 10.97 6.15 -15.89
N GLU A 36 11.22 5.13 -16.70
CA GLU A 36 11.87 5.25 -18.01
C GLU A 36 10.88 4.84 -19.09
N ILE A 37 10.69 5.71 -20.07
CA ILE A 37 9.79 5.53 -21.20
C ILE A 37 10.63 5.53 -22.48
N PHE A 38 10.49 4.49 -23.28
CA PHE A 38 11.21 4.33 -24.55
C PHE A 38 10.23 4.50 -25.70
N LEU A 39 10.60 5.36 -26.67
CA LEU A 39 9.80 5.65 -27.84
C LEU A 39 10.34 4.88 -29.07
N ASP A 40 9.43 4.45 -29.91
CA ASP A 40 9.74 3.91 -31.24
C ASP A 40 10.09 5.02 -32.26
N ASP A 41 10.33 4.64 -33.52
CA ASP A 41 10.69 5.57 -34.58
C ASP A 41 9.54 6.53 -34.98
N ASP A 42 8.30 6.18 -34.62
CA ASP A 42 7.12 7.00 -34.85
C ASP A 42 6.80 7.91 -33.66
N GLY A 43 7.58 7.81 -32.57
CA GLY A 43 7.39 8.58 -31.35
C GLY A 43 6.24 8.10 -30.46
N ASN A 44 5.86 6.83 -30.62
CA ASN A 44 4.94 6.17 -29.71
C ASN A 44 5.70 5.39 -28.66
N VAL A 45 5.06 5.07 -27.53
CA VAL A 45 5.71 4.30 -26.46
C VAL A 45 5.88 2.85 -26.88
N ALA A 46 7.13 2.43 -27.04
CA ALA A 46 7.53 1.04 -27.24
C ALA A 46 7.54 0.28 -25.91
N ASN A 47 8.02 0.91 -24.83
CA ASN A 47 8.00 0.33 -23.48
C ASN A 47 8.10 1.42 -22.40
N ALA A 48 7.69 1.08 -21.18
CA ALA A 48 7.88 1.91 -20.00
C ALA A 48 8.12 1.04 -18.77
N TYR A 49 9.03 1.47 -17.91
CA TYR A 49 9.45 0.76 -16.72
C TYR A 49 9.34 1.66 -15.48
N TRP A 50 8.62 1.17 -14.47
CA TRP A 50 8.73 1.62 -13.11
C TRP A 50 9.91 0.92 -12.45
N GLN A 51 10.84 1.68 -11.90
CA GLN A 51 12.07 1.16 -11.32
C GLN A 51 12.30 1.74 -9.93
N VAL A 52 12.81 0.92 -9.02
CA VAL A 52 13.25 1.36 -7.70
C VAL A 52 14.76 1.18 -7.61
N PRO A 53 15.52 2.28 -7.46
CA PRO A 53 16.98 2.25 -7.43
C PRO A 53 17.56 1.96 -6.03
N GLU A 54 16.72 1.70 -5.04
CA GLU A 54 17.16 1.39 -3.67
C GLU A 54 17.50 -0.08 -3.50
N LEU A 55 18.47 -0.35 -2.63
CA LEU A 55 18.89 -1.70 -2.23
C LEU A 55 19.05 -1.77 -0.71
N ARG A 56 18.20 -2.57 -0.03
CA ARG A 56 18.17 -2.66 1.43
C ARG A 56 17.98 -4.11 1.88
N GLY A 57 19.01 -4.76 2.38
CA GLY A 57 19.03 -6.19 2.70
C GLY A 57 18.46 -6.56 4.08
N PHE A 58 17.25 -6.14 4.46
CA PHE A 58 16.68 -6.41 5.79
C PHE A 58 16.50 -7.90 6.10
N GLU A 59 16.12 -8.73 5.14
CA GLU A 59 16.03 -10.18 5.34
C GLU A 59 17.39 -10.73 5.80
N LYS A 60 18.48 -10.36 5.12
CA LYS A 60 19.84 -10.77 5.52
C LYS A 60 20.26 -10.17 6.85
N PHE A 61 19.92 -8.91 7.10
CA PHE A 61 20.22 -8.22 8.34
C PHE A 61 19.61 -8.90 9.57
N CYS A 62 18.46 -9.54 9.42
CA CYS A 62 17.77 -10.26 10.49
C CYS A 62 18.39 -11.63 10.81
N ILE A 63 19.10 -12.27 9.88
CA ILE A 63 19.74 -13.57 10.11
C ILE A 63 20.80 -13.47 11.21
N GLY A 64 20.80 -14.41 12.15
CA GLY A 64 21.71 -14.45 13.29
C GLY A 64 21.31 -13.54 14.46
N ARG A 65 20.18 -12.82 14.35
CA ARG A 65 19.60 -12.01 15.43
C ARG A 65 18.67 -12.85 16.30
N SER A 66 18.46 -12.40 17.54
CA SER A 66 17.41 -12.97 18.37
C SER A 66 16.05 -12.72 17.71
N VAL A 67 15.24 -13.77 17.56
CA VAL A 67 13.99 -13.69 16.81
C VAL A 67 12.96 -12.76 17.47
N ASP A 68 12.98 -12.64 18.80
CA ASP A 68 12.08 -11.76 19.57
C ASP A 68 12.37 -10.25 19.38
N GLU A 69 13.51 -9.90 18.75
CA GLU A 69 13.83 -8.52 18.39
C GLU A 69 13.31 -8.12 17.00
N LEU A 70 12.88 -9.08 16.18
CA LEU A 70 12.57 -8.83 14.78
C LEU A 70 11.40 -7.85 14.61
N ASN A 71 10.43 -7.81 15.52
CA ASN A 71 9.33 -6.84 15.44
C ASN A 71 9.78 -5.38 15.63
N LYS A 72 10.92 -5.16 16.30
CA LYS A 72 11.56 -3.84 16.43
C LYS A 72 12.43 -3.55 15.21
N LEU A 73 13.17 -4.54 14.73
CA LEU A 73 14.07 -4.41 13.58
C LEU A 73 13.29 -4.16 12.28
N THR A 74 12.32 -5.02 11.97
CA THR A 74 11.53 -4.93 10.74
C THR A 74 10.62 -3.69 10.70
N SER A 75 10.22 -3.13 11.84
CA SER A 75 9.52 -1.84 11.86
C SER A 75 10.37 -0.69 11.27
N ARG A 76 11.71 -0.83 11.21
CA ARG A 76 12.62 0.14 10.61
C ARG A 76 12.70 0.06 9.08
N LEU A 77 12.03 -0.91 8.46
CA LEU A 77 11.88 -0.95 7.01
C LEU A 77 11.29 0.35 6.47
N CYS A 78 10.38 0.97 7.21
CA CYS A 78 9.69 2.18 6.78
C CYS A 78 9.50 3.20 7.91
N GLY A 79 9.51 4.48 7.55
CA GLY A 79 9.15 5.58 8.45
C GLY A 79 7.66 5.95 8.40
N VAL A 80 6.93 5.52 7.36
CA VAL A 80 5.49 5.82 7.17
C VAL A 80 4.60 4.70 7.71
N CYS A 81 4.98 3.42 7.50
CA CYS A 81 4.21 2.25 7.92
C CYS A 81 4.89 1.36 8.98
N PRO A 82 5.62 1.91 9.96
CA PRO A 82 6.30 1.09 10.97
C PRO A 82 5.33 0.26 11.81
N GLY A 83 4.11 0.78 12.03
CA GLY A 83 3.06 0.08 12.78
C GLY A 83 2.60 -1.21 12.10
N ALA A 84 2.47 -1.20 10.77
CA ALA A 84 2.10 -2.39 10.03
C ALA A 84 3.17 -3.49 10.16
N HIS A 85 4.44 -3.15 9.93
CA HIS A 85 5.54 -4.10 10.10
C HIS A 85 5.66 -4.61 11.54
N HIS A 86 5.48 -3.72 12.52
CA HIS A 86 5.54 -4.09 13.93
C HIS A 86 4.46 -5.12 14.31
N ILE A 87 3.21 -4.87 13.93
CA ILE A 87 2.10 -5.78 14.26
C ILE A 87 2.21 -7.09 13.47
N CYS A 88 2.51 -7.06 12.17
CA CYS A 88 2.69 -8.26 11.37
C CYS A 88 3.83 -9.14 11.92
N SER A 89 4.96 -8.53 12.24
CA SER A 89 6.09 -9.22 12.87
C SER A 89 5.73 -9.79 14.23
N THR A 90 4.95 -9.06 15.04
CA THR A 90 4.50 -9.57 16.35
C THR A 90 3.59 -10.79 16.20
N LYS A 91 2.68 -10.79 15.22
CA LYS A 91 1.85 -11.97 14.88
C LYS A 91 2.73 -13.16 14.45
N ALA A 92 3.74 -12.91 13.60
CA ALA A 92 4.71 -13.95 13.23
C ALA A 92 5.43 -14.53 14.46
N LEU A 93 5.84 -13.67 15.40
CA LEU A 93 6.48 -14.09 16.65
C LEU A 93 5.54 -14.91 17.55
N ASP A 94 4.24 -14.59 17.60
CA ASP A 94 3.27 -15.42 18.32
C ASP A 94 3.28 -16.86 17.78
N HIS A 95 3.32 -17.02 16.46
CA HIS A 95 3.42 -18.34 15.82
C HIS A 95 4.79 -18.99 16.03
N VAL A 96 5.89 -18.25 15.93
CA VAL A 96 7.25 -18.73 16.22
C VAL A 96 7.34 -19.33 17.61
N PHE A 97 6.72 -18.68 18.60
CA PHE A 97 6.73 -19.13 20.00
C PHE A 97 5.51 -19.96 20.39
N GLY A 98 4.67 -20.35 19.44
CA GLY A 98 3.49 -21.21 19.65
C GLY A 98 2.55 -20.71 20.75
N VAL A 99 2.33 -19.39 20.82
CA VAL A 99 1.53 -18.73 21.85
C VAL A 99 0.37 -17.99 21.21
N ASP A 100 -0.82 -18.10 21.81
CA ASP A 100 -2.00 -17.29 21.47
C ASP A 100 -2.13 -16.14 22.48
N PRO A 101 -2.11 -14.86 22.05
CA PRO A 101 -2.27 -13.71 22.95
C PRO A 101 -3.65 -13.68 23.61
N PRO A 102 -3.77 -13.12 24.84
CA PRO A 102 -5.08 -12.88 25.46
C PRO A 102 -5.94 -11.94 24.61
N GLU A 103 -7.26 -12.02 24.77
CA GLU A 103 -8.22 -11.24 24.00
C GLU A 103 -7.99 -9.73 24.12
N THR A 104 -7.74 -9.23 25.36
CA THR A 104 -7.36 -7.84 25.60
C THR A 104 -6.15 -7.41 24.77
N ALA A 105 -5.13 -8.27 24.67
CA ALA A 105 -3.94 -7.95 23.88
C ALA A 105 -4.23 -7.89 22.38
N LYS A 106 -5.04 -8.81 21.85
CA LYS A 106 -5.48 -8.80 20.45
C LYS A 106 -6.24 -7.51 20.13
N LYS A 107 -7.19 -7.12 20.99
CA LYS A 107 -7.95 -5.87 20.84
C LYS A 107 -7.07 -4.62 20.93
N LEU A 108 -6.08 -4.57 21.84
CA LEU A 108 -5.14 -3.45 21.93
C LEU A 108 -4.23 -3.34 20.70
N ARG A 109 -3.79 -4.47 20.13
CA ARG A 109 -3.03 -4.49 18.88
C ARG A 109 -3.89 -4.01 17.71
N GLU A 110 -5.15 -4.47 17.64
CA GLU A 110 -6.08 -4.03 16.60
C GLU A 110 -6.42 -2.54 16.73
N LEU A 111 -6.68 -2.06 17.96
CA LEU A 111 -6.90 -0.63 18.24
C LEU A 111 -5.73 0.25 17.75
N PHE A 112 -4.51 -0.13 18.10
CA PHE A 112 -3.29 0.50 17.61
C PHE A 112 -3.23 0.48 16.08
N TYR A 113 -3.60 -0.65 15.49
CA TYR A 113 -3.50 -0.86 14.06
C TYR A 113 -4.53 -0.05 13.28
N MET A 114 -5.75 0.12 13.81
CA MET A 114 -6.75 1.00 13.20
C MET A 114 -6.30 2.46 13.23
N ALA A 115 -5.68 2.93 14.33
CA ALA A 115 -5.07 4.26 14.37
C ALA A 115 -3.96 4.42 13.31
N HIS A 116 -3.15 3.38 13.10
CA HIS A 116 -2.14 3.37 12.04
C HIS A 116 -2.77 3.52 10.64
N TYR A 117 -3.88 2.83 10.36
CA TYR A 117 -4.60 2.96 9.09
C TYR A 117 -5.13 4.36 8.85
N VAL A 118 -5.80 4.96 9.84
CA VAL A 118 -6.31 6.33 9.76
C VAL A 118 -5.17 7.30 9.43
N HIS A 119 -4.06 7.26 10.19
CA HIS A 119 -2.89 8.08 9.95
C HIS A 119 -2.31 7.92 8.54
N SER A 120 -2.16 6.69 8.07
CA SER A 120 -1.56 6.37 6.78
C SER A 120 -2.43 6.81 5.60
N HIS A 121 -3.74 6.54 5.66
CA HIS A 121 -4.66 6.91 4.60
C HIS A 121 -4.89 8.42 4.50
N ILE A 122 -4.93 9.14 5.63
CA ILE A 122 -4.94 10.61 5.64
C ILE A 122 -3.69 11.15 4.93
N ALA A 123 -2.51 10.64 5.27
CA ALA A 123 -1.25 11.08 4.68
C ALA A 123 -1.24 10.88 3.16
N HIS A 124 -1.64 9.71 2.68
CA HIS A 124 -1.68 9.46 1.24
C HIS A 124 -2.72 10.35 0.55
N PHE A 125 -3.96 10.31 1.01
CA PHE A 125 -5.05 10.98 0.29
C PHE A 125 -4.81 12.48 0.17
N TYR A 126 -4.46 13.15 1.28
CA TYR A 126 -4.32 14.61 1.29
C TYR A 126 -2.95 15.13 0.84
N ALA A 127 -1.87 14.43 1.16
CA ALA A 127 -0.53 14.92 0.83
C ALA A 127 0.01 14.38 -0.51
N LEU A 128 -0.36 13.14 -0.89
CA LEU A 128 0.22 12.51 -2.08
C LEU A 128 -0.73 12.53 -3.27
N ALA A 129 -2.03 12.30 -3.09
CA ALA A 129 -2.99 12.16 -4.18
C ALA A 129 -3.81 13.43 -4.47
N ALA A 130 -4.19 14.21 -3.47
CA ALA A 130 -5.18 15.28 -3.61
C ALA A 130 -4.83 16.33 -4.68
N ALA A 131 -3.55 16.65 -4.88
CA ALA A 131 -3.14 17.64 -5.87
C ALA A 131 -3.59 17.29 -7.30
N ASP A 132 -3.69 16.00 -7.64
CA ASP A 132 -4.12 15.56 -8.97
C ASP A 132 -5.62 15.81 -9.23
N PHE A 133 -6.43 15.87 -8.16
CA PHE A 133 -7.88 16.07 -8.26
C PHE A 133 -8.32 17.47 -7.87
N VAL A 134 -7.66 18.10 -6.91
CA VAL A 134 -8.01 19.45 -6.44
C VAL A 134 -7.49 20.52 -7.40
N LEU A 135 -6.26 20.36 -7.88
CA LEU A 135 -5.61 21.30 -8.79
C LEU A 135 -5.69 20.87 -10.25
N GLY A 136 -5.86 19.56 -10.48
CA GLY A 136 -5.85 18.93 -11.79
C GLY A 136 -4.46 18.45 -12.22
N PRO A 137 -4.39 17.42 -13.08
CA PRO A 137 -3.12 16.82 -13.52
C PRO A 137 -2.26 17.76 -14.37
N GLY A 138 -2.86 18.72 -15.06
CA GLY A 138 -2.18 19.73 -15.88
C GLY A 138 -1.84 21.04 -15.16
N ALA A 139 -2.08 21.14 -13.85
CA ALA A 139 -1.71 22.32 -13.07
C ALA A 139 -0.18 22.54 -13.08
N PRO A 140 0.32 23.77 -12.91
CA PRO A 140 1.76 24.05 -12.89
C PRO A 140 2.50 23.17 -11.86
N LYS A 141 3.63 22.61 -12.25
CA LYS A 141 4.41 21.68 -11.38
C LYS A 141 4.72 22.27 -10.01
N ALA A 142 5.01 23.56 -9.93
CA ALA A 142 5.30 24.26 -8.68
C ALA A 142 4.11 24.32 -7.72
N GLU A 143 2.88 24.20 -8.22
CA GLU A 143 1.65 24.26 -7.44
C GLU A 143 1.13 22.86 -7.07
N ARG A 144 1.49 21.80 -7.82
CA ARG A 144 1.04 20.43 -7.61
C ARG A 144 1.68 19.77 -6.36
N ASN A 145 1.47 20.39 -5.21
CA ASN A 145 1.98 19.93 -3.90
C ASN A 145 0.97 20.25 -2.80
N ILE A 146 1.31 19.90 -1.56
CA ILE A 146 0.43 20.09 -0.40
C ILE A 146 0.09 21.57 -0.14
N LEU A 147 1.00 22.49 -0.43
CA LEU A 147 0.75 23.94 -0.23
C LEU A 147 -0.29 24.44 -1.23
N GLY A 148 -0.16 24.01 -2.50
CA GLY A 148 -1.18 24.32 -3.52
C GLY A 148 -2.54 23.74 -3.17
N VAL A 149 -2.59 22.50 -2.66
CA VAL A 149 -3.86 21.90 -2.20
C VAL A 149 -4.46 22.73 -1.07
N VAL A 150 -3.67 23.08 -0.03
CA VAL A 150 -4.16 23.92 1.08
C VAL A 150 -4.62 25.29 0.59
N GLY A 151 -3.91 25.88 -0.37
CA GLY A 151 -4.32 27.14 -1.01
C GLY A 151 -5.68 27.04 -1.71
N ALA A 152 -5.99 25.90 -2.33
CA ALA A 152 -7.25 25.67 -3.04
C ALA A 152 -8.41 25.28 -2.11
N VAL A 153 -8.18 24.42 -1.10
CA VAL A 153 -9.26 23.92 -0.21
C VAL A 153 -9.44 24.77 1.06
N GLY A 154 -8.48 25.63 1.38
CA GLY A 154 -8.50 26.52 2.55
C GLY A 154 -7.78 25.95 3.78
N LEU A 155 -7.36 26.87 4.65
CA LEU A 155 -6.61 26.56 5.88
C LEU A 155 -7.43 25.76 6.90
N GLU A 156 -8.74 25.92 6.92
CA GLU A 156 -9.63 25.19 7.83
C GLU A 156 -9.58 23.69 7.57
N ILE A 157 -9.74 23.28 6.30
CA ILE A 157 -9.63 21.86 5.91
C ILE A 157 -8.21 21.37 6.17
N GLY A 158 -7.18 22.14 5.83
CA GLY A 158 -5.80 21.80 6.12
C GLY A 158 -5.55 21.58 7.61
N GLY A 159 -6.14 22.40 8.47
CA GLY A 159 -6.08 22.25 9.93
C GLY A 159 -6.72 20.95 10.43
N GLU A 160 -7.90 20.58 9.93
CA GLU A 160 -8.56 19.32 10.28
C GLU A 160 -7.79 18.09 9.82
N VAL A 161 -7.14 18.14 8.65
CA VAL A 161 -6.23 17.08 8.16
C VAL A 161 -5.07 16.86 9.14
N ILE A 162 -4.37 17.93 9.53
CA ILE A 162 -3.25 17.86 10.47
C ILE A 162 -3.70 17.36 11.85
N LYS A 163 -4.81 17.87 12.34
CA LYS A 163 -5.39 17.50 13.65
C LYS A 163 -5.73 16.01 13.72
N ASN A 164 -6.49 15.48 12.77
CA ASN A 164 -6.94 14.09 12.80
C ASN A 164 -5.78 13.12 12.55
N ARG A 165 -4.83 13.47 11.67
CA ARG A 165 -3.60 12.71 11.53
C ARG A 165 -2.78 12.71 12.82
N SER A 166 -2.68 13.85 13.51
CA SER A 166 -2.00 13.96 14.81
C SER A 166 -2.71 13.12 15.88
N TYR A 167 -4.04 13.08 15.91
CA TYR A 167 -4.78 12.23 16.83
C TYR A 167 -4.48 10.75 16.65
N ALA A 168 -4.50 10.27 15.40
CA ALA A 168 -4.14 8.89 15.11
C ALA A 168 -2.68 8.56 15.51
N GLN A 169 -1.73 9.50 15.34
CA GLN A 169 -0.36 9.33 15.81
C GLN A 169 -0.25 9.37 17.34
N LYS A 170 -1.00 10.22 18.03
CA LYS A 170 -1.04 10.27 19.51
C LYS A 170 -1.58 8.98 20.11
N ILE A 171 -2.59 8.37 19.48
CA ILE A 171 -3.09 7.05 19.90
C ILE A 171 -1.98 6.00 19.80
N GLN A 172 -1.23 5.99 18.68
CA GLN A 172 -0.09 5.09 18.51
C GLN A 172 1.00 5.35 19.57
N GLU A 173 1.28 6.61 19.89
CA GLU A 173 2.22 7.02 20.93
C GLU A 173 1.77 6.57 22.33
N MET A 174 0.51 6.77 22.67
CA MET A 174 -0.08 6.33 23.95
C MET A 174 0.05 4.82 24.15
N LEU A 175 -0.15 4.03 23.10
CA LEU A 175 -0.09 2.57 23.13
C LEU A 175 1.33 2.01 22.99
N GLY A 176 2.16 2.61 22.13
CA GLY A 176 3.47 2.10 21.75
C GLY A 176 4.68 2.96 22.21
N GLY A 177 4.45 3.99 23.03
CA GLY A 177 5.47 4.81 23.66
C GLY A 177 6.07 5.91 22.78
N LYS A 178 5.80 5.93 21.47
CA LYS A 178 6.25 6.98 20.54
C LYS A 178 5.42 6.97 19.24
N ALA A 179 5.33 8.12 18.60
CA ALA A 179 4.54 8.30 17.37
C ALA A 179 5.17 7.62 16.14
N THR A 180 6.52 7.58 16.08
CA THR A 180 7.25 6.92 14.99
C THR A 180 8.01 5.72 15.53
N HIS A 181 7.88 4.58 14.83
CA HIS A 181 8.38 3.27 15.27
C HIS A 181 7.91 2.88 16.69
N PRO A 182 6.60 2.90 16.96
CA PRO A 182 6.05 2.48 18.23
C PRO A 182 6.29 0.99 18.49
N VAL A 183 6.36 0.58 19.75
CA VAL A 183 6.56 -0.80 20.18
C VAL A 183 5.48 -1.16 21.19
N ILE A 184 4.37 -1.71 20.72
CA ILE A 184 3.27 -2.18 21.55
C ILE A 184 3.31 -3.70 21.71
N GLY A 185 3.50 -4.42 20.60
CA GLY A 185 3.45 -5.87 20.55
C GLY A 185 4.73 -6.52 21.07
N ILE A 186 4.55 -7.56 21.84
CA ILE A 186 5.61 -8.49 22.27
C ILE A 186 5.09 -9.91 22.04
N PRO A 187 5.96 -10.92 21.91
CA PRO A 187 5.51 -12.31 21.78
C PRO A 187 4.52 -12.69 22.89
N GLY A 188 3.37 -13.21 22.50
CA GLY A 188 2.30 -13.61 23.40
C GLY A 188 1.42 -12.48 23.94
N GLY A 189 1.58 -11.21 23.48
CA GLY A 189 0.74 -10.12 23.95
C GLY A 189 1.21 -8.73 23.65
N VAL A 190 0.97 -7.80 24.60
CA VAL A 190 1.39 -6.39 24.52
C VAL A 190 2.19 -5.98 25.75
N ALA A 191 3.01 -4.93 25.60
CA ALA A 191 3.93 -4.47 26.63
C ALA A 191 3.23 -3.82 27.85
N LYS A 192 2.04 -3.21 27.62
CA LYS A 192 1.25 -2.59 28.70
C LYS A 192 -0.26 -2.67 28.41
N SER A 193 -1.07 -2.65 29.46
CA SER A 193 -2.51 -2.35 29.37
C SER A 193 -2.75 -0.83 29.39
N ILE A 194 -3.96 -0.41 29.07
CA ILE A 194 -4.42 0.97 29.27
C ILE A 194 -5.36 1.07 30.48
N ASN A 195 -5.54 2.29 30.99
CA ASN A 195 -6.51 2.60 32.03
C ASN A 195 -7.72 3.35 31.44
N GLU A 196 -8.74 3.65 32.27
CA GLU A 196 -9.95 4.32 31.81
C GLU A 196 -9.70 5.75 31.33
N ASP A 197 -8.75 6.48 31.91
CA ASP A 197 -8.40 7.84 31.46
C ASP A 197 -7.74 7.81 30.07
N GLU A 198 -6.86 6.83 29.82
CA GLU A 198 -6.25 6.60 28.49
C GLU A 198 -7.32 6.18 27.49
N ARG A 199 -8.21 5.25 27.86
CA ARG A 199 -9.35 4.80 27.03
C ARG A 199 -10.23 5.98 26.63
N ALA A 200 -10.67 6.81 27.60
CA ALA A 200 -11.53 7.97 27.35
C ALA A 200 -10.87 8.99 26.38
N LYS A 201 -9.55 9.21 26.52
CA LYS A 201 -8.79 10.08 25.59
C LYS A 201 -8.77 9.50 24.19
N ILE A 202 -8.54 8.19 24.07
CA ILE A 202 -8.53 7.48 22.78
C ILE A 202 -9.92 7.57 22.13
N GLU A 203 -11.00 7.31 22.90
CA GLU A 203 -12.37 7.40 22.40
C GLU A 203 -12.71 8.81 21.88
N ALA A 204 -12.30 9.85 22.58
CA ALA A 204 -12.53 11.23 22.13
C ALA A 204 -11.81 11.53 20.78
N MET A 205 -10.58 11.08 20.63
CA MET A 205 -9.83 11.23 19.37
C MET A 205 -10.43 10.36 18.26
N ALA A 206 -10.88 9.14 18.57
CA ALA A 206 -11.53 8.23 17.61
C ALA A 206 -12.84 8.83 17.06
N LYS A 207 -13.67 9.44 17.92
CA LYS A 207 -14.89 10.17 17.49
C LYS A 207 -14.55 11.26 16.46
N SER A 208 -13.50 12.06 16.69
CA SER A 208 -13.05 13.06 15.72
C SER A 208 -12.62 12.42 14.40
N CYS A 209 -11.90 11.29 14.45
CA CYS A 209 -11.48 10.57 13.25
C CYS A 209 -12.67 10.02 12.45
N VAL A 210 -13.73 9.56 13.09
CA VAL A 210 -14.97 9.12 12.41
C VAL A 210 -15.61 10.29 11.65
N GLU A 211 -15.82 11.43 12.32
CA GLU A 211 -16.40 12.60 11.68
C GLU A 211 -15.52 13.09 10.52
N PHE A 212 -14.20 13.04 10.68
CA PHE A 212 -13.27 13.37 9.60
C PHE A 212 -13.32 12.35 8.45
N GLY A 213 -13.52 11.07 8.74
CA GLY A 213 -13.72 10.01 7.75
C GLY A 213 -14.99 10.24 6.90
N LYS A 214 -16.09 10.61 7.55
CA LYS A 214 -17.35 11.01 6.89
C LYS A 214 -17.12 12.23 5.98
N PHE A 215 -16.50 13.27 6.54
CA PHE A 215 -16.14 14.47 5.77
C PHE A 215 -15.30 14.14 4.55
N THR A 216 -14.28 13.28 4.68
CA THR A 216 -13.40 12.92 3.56
C THR A 216 -14.14 12.15 2.47
N ASN A 217 -15.05 11.22 2.81
CA ASN A 217 -15.89 10.54 1.82
C ASN A 217 -16.82 11.52 1.09
N GLN A 218 -17.42 12.48 1.81
CA GLN A 218 -18.23 13.53 1.20
C GLN A 218 -17.39 14.43 0.29
N LEU A 219 -16.20 14.84 0.74
CA LEU A 219 -15.27 15.66 -0.07
C LEU A 219 -14.88 14.93 -1.36
N PHE A 220 -14.57 13.62 -1.28
CA PHE A 220 -14.30 12.82 -2.46
C PHE A 220 -15.50 12.79 -3.41
N ALA A 221 -16.70 12.62 -2.89
CA ALA A 221 -17.91 12.64 -3.70
C ALA A 221 -18.11 13.99 -4.38
N ASP A 222 -17.91 15.11 -3.66
CA ASP A 222 -18.13 16.46 -4.18
C ASP A 222 -17.08 16.86 -5.23
N VAL A 223 -15.81 16.54 -5.00
CA VAL A 223 -14.71 16.94 -5.91
C VAL A 223 -14.60 15.99 -7.10
N VAL A 224 -14.77 14.68 -6.87
CA VAL A 224 -14.43 13.64 -7.86
C VAL A 224 -15.68 13.03 -8.49
N LEU A 225 -16.62 12.50 -7.69
CA LEU A 225 -17.75 11.73 -8.24
C LEU A 225 -18.80 12.61 -8.91
N LYS A 226 -19.01 13.85 -8.44
CA LYS A 226 -19.92 14.82 -9.08
C LYS A 226 -19.30 15.52 -10.29
N ASN A 227 -18.00 15.44 -10.47
CA ASN A 227 -17.31 15.98 -11.60
C ASN A 227 -17.24 14.92 -12.72
N GLN A 228 -17.98 15.15 -13.81
CA GLN A 228 -18.06 14.20 -14.92
C GLN A 228 -16.70 13.89 -15.54
N ASP A 229 -15.81 14.89 -15.61
CA ASP A 229 -14.48 14.69 -16.19
C ASP A 229 -13.61 13.80 -15.32
N TYR A 230 -13.67 13.94 -13.97
CA TYR A 230 -12.97 13.02 -13.07
C TYR A 230 -13.60 11.63 -13.03
N LEU A 231 -14.92 11.54 -13.12
CA LEU A 231 -15.58 10.24 -13.23
C LEU A 231 -15.15 9.54 -14.53
N ASN A 232 -15.12 10.27 -15.66
CA ASN A 232 -14.62 9.75 -16.93
C ASN A 232 -13.14 9.36 -16.85
N LEU A 233 -12.33 10.07 -16.08
CA LEU A 233 -10.93 9.72 -15.82
C LEU A 233 -10.81 8.41 -15.06
N ILE A 234 -11.61 8.22 -14.00
CA ILE A 234 -11.60 6.98 -13.19
C ILE A 234 -11.94 5.78 -14.06
N VAL A 235 -12.98 5.88 -14.91
CA VAL A 235 -13.44 4.76 -15.74
C VAL A 235 -12.78 4.71 -17.12
N ASN A 236 -11.67 5.41 -17.32
CA ASN A 236 -10.96 5.42 -18.59
C ASN A 236 -10.25 4.07 -18.84
N LYS A 237 -10.82 3.29 -19.76
CA LYS A 237 -10.29 1.95 -20.10
C LYS A 237 -8.96 2.00 -20.87
N ASP A 238 -8.70 3.06 -21.57
CA ASP A 238 -7.49 3.17 -22.40
C ASP A 238 -6.24 3.50 -21.55
N VAL A 239 -6.42 4.24 -20.44
CA VAL A 239 -5.33 4.78 -19.63
C VAL A 239 -5.15 4.03 -18.31
N TYR A 240 -6.25 3.81 -17.54
CA TYR A 240 -6.18 3.35 -16.16
C TYR A 240 -6.95 2.04 -15.89
N TYR A 241 -6.99 1.15 -16.85
CA TYR A 241 -7.68 -0.12 -16.72
C TYR A 241 -6.78 -1.28 -17.13
N HIS A 242 -6.69 -2.30 -16.29
CA HIS A 242 -6.16 -3.61 -16.64
C HIS A 242 -6.69 -4.67 -15.67
N GLU A 243 -6.89 -5.87 -16.18
CA GLU A 243 -7.44 -6.98 -15.43
C GLU A 243 -6.33 -7.74 -14.71
N THR A 244 -6.55 -8.06 -13.44
CA THR A 244 -5.61 -8.83 -12.61
C THR A 244 -6.38 -9.72 -11.66
N TYR A 245 -5.71 -10.67 -11.03
CA TYR A 245 -6.19 -11.29 -9.80
C TYR A 245 -6.20 -10.27 -8.67
N TYR A 246 -6.96 -10.56 -7.59
CA TYR A 246 -7.08 -9.71 -6.42
C TYR A 246 -6.91 -10.50 -5.14
N LEU A 247 -6.04 -10.03 -4.25
CA LEU A 247 -5.78 -10.60 -2.93
C LEU A 247 -6.31 -9.67 -1.85
N GLY A 248 -6.97 -10.22 -0.83
CA GLY A 248 -7.44 -9.47 0.33
C GLY A 248 -7.78 -10.39 1.50
N THR A 249 -7.91 -9.82 2.69
CA THR A 249 -8.23 -10.55 3.91
C THR A 249 -9.70 -10.37 4.30
N VAL A 250 -10.35 -11.47 4.63
CA VAL A 250 -11.75 -11.47 5.08
C VAL A 250 -11.93 -12.25 6.37
N ASP A 251 -12.88 -11.84 7.18
CA ASP A 251 -13.33 -12.58 8.36
C ASP A 251 -14.14 -13.84 7.99
N LYS A 252 -14.57 -14.58 8.99
CA LYS A 252 -15.40 -15.80 8.81
C LYS A 252 -16.73 -15.57 8.08
N ASN A 253 -17.21 -14.34 8.00
CA ASN A 253 -18.44 -13.94 7.33
C ASN A 253 -18.16 -13.38 5.91
N GLY A 254 -16.90 -13.35 5.50
CA GLY A 254 -16.46 -12.76 4.24
C GLY A 254 -16.40 -11.23 4.26
N LYS A 255 -16.45 -10.61 5.44
CA LYS A 255 -16.30 -9.16 5.60
C LYS A 255 -14.83 -8.77 5.69
N ASN A 256 -14.51 -7.55 5.21
CA ASN A 256 -13.16 -7.02 5.27
C ASN A 256 -12.60 -7.00 6.68
N ASN A 257 -11.36 -7.45 6.84
CA ASN A 257 -10.63 -7.36 8.10
C ASN A 257 -9.15 -7.06 7.83
N PHE A 258 -8.62 -6.04 8.51
CA PHE A 258 -7.22 -5.67 8.32
C PHE A 258 -6.25 -6.43 9.23
N TYR A 259 -6.75 -6.93 10.36
CA TYR A 259 -5.90 -7.48 11.41
C TYR A 259 -5.82 -9.01 11.39
N ASP A 260 -6.95 -9.69 11.21
CA ASP A 260 -7.06 -11.16 11.25
C ASP A 260 -8.10 -11.67 10.27
N GLY A 261 -7.84 -12.83 9.68
CA GLY A 261 -8.78 -13.48 8.76
C GLY A 261 -8.11 -14.40 7.75
N ASP A 262 -8.93 -14.90 6.85
CA ASP A 262 -8.47 -15.69 5.71
C ASP A 262 -8.01 -14.79 4.57
N GLN A 263 -6.87 -15.12 4.01
CA GLN A 263 -6.39 -14.55 2.76
C GLN A 263 -7.17 -15.17 1.61
N VAL A 264 -7.87 -14.35 0.85
CA VAL A 264 -8.66 -14.82 -0.29
C VAL A 264 -8.14 -14.18 -1.57
N MET A 265 -7.92 -15.01 -2.58
CA MET A 265 -7.60 -14.55 -3.93
C MET A 265 -8.75 -14.86 -4.87
N ILE A 266 -9.17 -13.85 -5.63
CA ILE A 266 -10.16 -14.01 -6.70
C ILE A 266 -9.51 -13.79 -8.07
N SER A 267 -10.09 -14.46 -9.07
CA SER A 267 -9.72 -14.30 -10.48
C SER A 267 -10.17 -12.93 -11.02
N PRO A 268 -9.72 -12.50 -12.21
CA PRO A 268 -10.24 -11.31 -12.88
C PRO A 268 -11.75 -11.37 -13.15
N THR A 269 -12.35 -12.57 -13.16
CA THR A 269 -13.80 -12.77 -13.33
C THR A 269 -14.58 -12.81 -12.01
N GLY A 270 -13.88 -12.74 -10.86
CA GLY A 270 -14.47 -12.71 -9.52
C GLY A 270 -14.62 -14.08 -8.84
N GLU A 271 -14.09 -15.14 -9.42
CA GLU A 271 -14.10 -16.47 -8.83
C GLU A 271 -13.03 -16.63 -7.76
N GLU A 272 -13.36 -17.20 -6.59
CA GLU A 272 -12.37 -17.53 -5.57
C GLU A 272 -11.46 -18.65 -6.08
N VAL A 273 -10.15 -18.40 -6.15
CA VAL A 273 -9.15 -19.33 -6.68
C VAL A 273 -8.13 -19.78 -5.65
N ALA A 274 -8.06 -19.10 -4.51
CA ALA A 274 -7.22 -19.50 -3.39
C ALA A 274 -7.77 -18.96 -2.07
N ARG A 275 -7.57 -19.75 -1.01
CA ARG A 275 -7.82 -19.36 0.38
C ARG A 275 -6.76 -19.98 1.28
N TYR A 276 -6.17 -19.17 2.16
CA TYR A 276 -5.18 -19.63 3.13
C TYR A 276 -5.19 -18.72 4.36
N ARG A 277 -4.48 -19.13 5.41
CA ARG A 277 -4.39 -18.39 6.67
C ARG A 277 -2.94 -18.29 7.13
N GLU A 278 -2.68 -17.37 8.07
CA GLU A 278 -1.38 -17.25 8.72
C GLU A 278 -1.04 -18.45 9.60
N GLY A 279 0.19 -18.47 10.10
CA GLY A 279 0.71 -19.48 11.03
C GLY A 279 1.69 -20.45 10.39
N GLY A 280 1.45 -20.85 9.14
CA GLY A 280 2.29 -21.80 8.41
C GLY A 280 2.66 -21.34 7.00
N ARG A 281 3.33 -22.24 6.26
CA ARG A 281 3.86 -21.98 4.91
C ARG A 281 2.82 -21.98 3.79
N ASP A 282 1.52 -22.01 4.08
CA ASP A 282 0.48 -22.18 3.06
C ASP A 282 0.48 -21.08 2.00
N TYR A 283 0.87 -19.85 2.36
CA TYR A 283 1.00 -18.74 1.40
C TYR A 283 1.97 -19.08 0.25
N LEU A 284 3.02 -19.91 0.47
CA LEU A 284 3.99 -20.31 -0.56
C LEU A 284 3.41 -21.25 -1.63
N LYS A 285 2.21 -21.80 -1.39
CA LYS A 285 1.47 -22.55 -2.41
C LYS A 285 0.89 -21.65 -3.48
N TYR A 286 0.60 -20.40 -3.10
CA TYR A 286 -0.15 -19.43 -3.91
C TYR A 286 0.67 -18.23 -4.35
N ILE A 287 1.60 -17.77 -3.53
CA ILE A 287 2.43 -16.60 -3.80
C ILE A 287 3.87 -17.03 -4.10
N ALA A 288 4.40 -16.54 -5.19
CA ALA A 288 5.80 -16.66 -5.54
C ALA A 288 6.35 -15.31 -6.03
N GLU A 289 7.66 -15.18 -6.02
CA GLU A 289 8.38 -13.95 -6.34
C GLU A 289 9.30 -14.18 -7.53
N HIS A 290 9.34 -13.22 -8.46
CA HIS A 290 10.21 -13.21 -9.63
C HIS A 290 11.11 -11.98 -9.59
N THR A 291 12.32 -12.06 -10.15
CA THR A 291 13.27 -10.95 -10.25
C THR A 291 13.43 -10.52 -11.70
N LEU A 292 13.61 -9.23 -11.94
CA LEU A 292 13.85 -8.67 -13.24
C LEU A 292 15.15 -7.86 -13.23
N PRO A 293 15.95 -7.86 -14.31
CA PRO A 293 17.30 -7.31 -14.31
C PRO A 293 17.37 -5.78 -14.21
N TRP A 294 16.25 -5.09 -14.30
CA TRP A 294 16.16 -3.64 -14.32
C TRP A 294 15.54 -3.02 -13.05
N SER A 295 15.19 -3.83 -12.03
CA SER A 295 14.65 -3.36 -10.74
C SER A 295 15.26 -4.13 -9.58
N TYR A 296 15.42 -3.47 -8.43
CA TYR A 296 15.83 -4.10 -7.18
C TYR A 296 14.63 -4.62 -6.36
N GLU A 297 13.42 -4.50 -6.89
CA GLU A 297 12.22 -5.07 -6.30
C GLU A 297 11.91 -6.43 -6.88
N LYS A 298 11.34 -7.30 -6.03
CA LYS A 298 10.73 -8.56 -6.46
C LYS A 298 9.35 -8.30 -7.03
N PHE A 299 8.90 -9.18 -7.91
CA PHE A 299 7.59 -9.17 -8.55
C PHE A 299 6.79 -10.38 -8.08
N CYS A 300 5.81 -10.14 -7.23
CA CYS A 300 4.94 -11.20 -6.75
C CYS A 300 3.96 -11.64 -7.85
N TYR A 301 3.67 -12.94 -7.89
CA TYR A 301 2.70 -13.51 -8.82
C TYR A 301 1.95 -14.70 -8.20
N PHE A 302 0.76 -14.97 -8.72
CA PHE A 302 -0.04 -16.12 -8.36
C PHE A 302 0.60 -17.39 -8.93
N LYS A 303 1.21 -18.17 -8.07
CA LYS A 303 2.05 -19.32 -8.40
C LYS A 303 1.36 -20.38 -9.25
N PRO A 304 0.06 -20.74 -9.01
CA PRO A 304 -0.63 -21.74 -9.83
C PRO A 304 -0.74 -21.38 -11.32
N VAL A 305 -0.81 -20.10 -11.65
CA VAL A 305 -0.80 -19.60 -13.05
C VAL A 305 0.63 -19.46 -13.58
N GLY A 306 1.59 -19.13 -12.71
CA GLY A 306 2.99 -18.94 -13.05
C GLY A 306 3.32 -17.53 -13.52
N TRP A 307 4.62 -17.22 -13.59
CA TRP A 307 5.11 -15.96 -14.14
C TRP A 307 5.05 -15.99 -15.68
N LYS A 308 4.31 -15.04 -16.26
CA LYS A 308 4.14 -14.87 -17.71
C LYS A 308 4.67 -13.51 -18.21
N GLY A 309 5.49 -12.84 -17.38
CA GLY A 309 5.90 -11.47 -17.64
C GLY A 309 4.88 -10.45 -17.16
N LEU A 310 5.11 -9.19 -17.50
CA LEU A 310 4.20 -8.08 -17.18
C LEU A 310 3.04 -8.05 -18.18
N VAL A 311 2.09 -8.96 -18.02
CA VAL A 311 0.88 -9.13 -18.87
C VAL A 311 -0.33 -9.12 -17.96
N ASP A 312 -1.44 -8.52 -18.40
CA ASP A 312 -2.72 -8.53 -17.69
C ASP A 312 -3.63 -9.70 -18.11
N GLY A 313 -4.75 -9.85 -17.41
CA GLY A 313 -5.79 -10.84 -17.71
C GLY A 313 -5.63 -12.16 -16.95
N LYS A 314 -6.58 -13.06 -17.19
CA LYS A 314 -6.71 -14.34 -16.45
C LYS A 314 -5.57 -15.33 -16.65
N ASP A 315 -4.88 -15.21 -17.78
CA ASP A 315 -3.76 -16.11 -18.14
C ASP A 315 -2.42 -15.62 -17.60
N SER A 316 -2.40 -14.49 -16.89
CA SER A 316 -1.24 -13.93 -16.19
C SER A 316 -1.34 -14.17 -14.69
N GLY A 317 -0.22 -14.49 -14.04
CA GLY A 317 -0.15 -14.60 -12.59
C GLY A 317 -0.09 -13.25 -11.85
N ILE A 318 -0.16 -12.13 -12.55
CA ILE A 318 -0.12 -10.80 -11.92
C ILE A 318 -1.39 -10.57 -11.09
N TYR A 319 -1.22 -10.11 -9.85
CA TYR A 319 -2.31 -9.78 -8.96
C TYR A 319 -2.10 -8.43 -8.27
N ARG A 320 -3.17 -7.83 -7.79
CA ARG A 320 -3.18 -6.66 -6.91
C ARG A 320 -3.51 -7.08 -5.48
N ALA A 321 -2.90 -6.38 -4.51
CA ALA A 321 -3.23 -6.46 -3.09
C ALA A 321 -3.36 -5.03 -2.54
N THR A 322 -4.31 -4.25 -3.02
CA THR A 322 -4.53 -2.82 -2.76
C THR A 322 -5.87 -2.60 -2.05
N PRO A 323 -6.21 -1.38 -1.62
CA PRO A 323 -7.59 -1.06 -1.23
C PRO A 323 -8.64 -1.50 -2.25
N LEU A 324 -8.39 -1.30 -3.55
CA LEU A 324 -9.25 -1.82 -4.62
C LEU A 324 -9.41 -3.33 -4.56
N SER A 325 -8.33 -4.05 -4.26
CA SER A 325 -8.35 -5.52 -4.18
C SER A 325 -9.23 -5.98 -3.02
N ARG A 326 -9.09 -5.35 -1.87
CA ARG A 326 -9.88 -5.69 -0.68
C ARG A 326 -11.37 -5.45 -0.91
N LEU A 327 -11.75 -4.35 -1.58
CA LEU A 327 -13.15 -4.10 -1.94
C LEU A 327 -13.69 -5.11 -2.98
N ASN A 328 -12.86 -5.61 -3.88
CA ASN A 328 -13.26 -6.64 -4.84
C ASN A 328 -13.42 -8.03 -4.19
N VAL A 329 -12.63 -8.33 -3.15
CA VAL A 329 -12.61 -9.64 -2.48
C VAL A 329 -13.68 -9.75 -1.40
N THR A 330 -13.97 -8.66 -0.69
CA THR A 330 -14.88 -8.67 0.46
C THR A 330 -16.36 -8.64 0.06
N LYS A 331 -17.22 -9.18 0.94
CA LYS A 331 -18.68 -9.01 0.88
C LYS A 331 -19.17 -7.72 1.57
N GLY A 332 -18.28 -6.88 2.06
CA GLY A 332 -18.58 -5.61 2.72
C GLY A 332 -17.78 -5.40 4.00
N PHE A 333 -18.21 -4.43 4.79
CA PHE A 333 -17.57 -4.02 6.05
C PHE A 333 -18.42 -4.39 7.26
N THR A 334 -17.79 -4.49 8.43
CA THR A 334 -18.49 -4.78 9.70
C THR A 334 -19.11 -3.54 10.32
N THR A 335 -18.64 -2.35 9.95
CA THR A 335 -19.10 -1.07 10.48
C THR A 335 -20.12 -0.39 9.57
N PRO A 336 -21.13 0.34 10.11
CA PRO A 336 -22.28 0.77 9.33
C PRO A 336 -21.95 1.85 8.27
N LEU A 337 -21.11 2.84 8.59
CA LEU A 337 -20.84 3.93 7.64
C LEU A 337 -19.96 3.46 6.47
N ALA A 338 -18.93 2.68 6.77
CA ALA A 338 -18.10 2.09 5.71
C ALA A 338 -18.89 1.09 4.86
N GLN A 339 -19.84 0.35 5.46
CA GLN A 339 -20.75 -0.54 4.71
C GLN A 339 -21.61 0.26 3.71
N ALA A 340 -22.18 1.37 4.15
CA ALA A 340 -22.99 2.23 3.27
C ALA A 340 -22.17 2.81 2.09
N GLU A 341 -20.93 3.24 2.35
CA GLU A 341 -20.04 3.73 1.29
C GLU A 341 -19.58 2.59 0.35
N PHE A 342 -19.38 1.38 0.86
CA PHE A 342 -19.11 0.19 0.06
C PHE A 342 -20.27 -0.14 -0.90
N GLU A 343 -21.51 -0.07 -0.43
CA GLU A 343 -22.69 -0.29 -1.27
C GLU A 343 -22.82 0.77 -2.37
N LYS A 344 -22.57 2.02 -2.01
CA LYS A 344 -22.52 3.14 -2.95
C LYS A 344 -21.41 2.97 -4.00
N TYR A 345 -20.21 2.54 -3.59
CA TYR A 345 -19.10 2.22 -4.48
C TYR A 345 -19.50 1.18 -5.53
N HIS A 346 -19.94 0.03 -5.10
CA HIS A 346 -20.33 -1.05 -6.02
C HIS A 346 -21.60 -0.72 -6.83
N GLY A 347 -22.54 0.04 -6.25
CA GLY A 347 -23.71 0.58 -6.92
C GLY A 347 -23.30 1.46 -8.11
N THR A 348 -22.44 2.43 -7.88
CA THR A 348 -21.95 3.35 -8.92
C THR A 348 -21.27 2.60 -10.07
N PHE A 349 -20.36 1.66 -9.78
CA PHE A 349 -19.71 0.90 -10.86
C PHE A 349 -20.70 -0.03 -11.62
N ARG A 350 -21.67 -0.59 -10.94
CA ARG A 350 -22.75 -1.37 -11.59
C ARG A 350 -23.59 -0.51 -12.51
N ASP A 351 -23.95 0.70 -12.09
CA ASP A 351 -24.70 1.67 -12.92
C ASP A 351 -23.90 2.13 -14.14
N LEU A 352 -22.57 2.16 -14.04
CA LEU A 352 -21.64 2.36 -15.15
C LEU A 352 -21.41 1.12 -16.02
N GLY A 353 -22.14 0.02 -15.78
CA GLY A 353 -22.10 -1.21 -16.58
C GLY A 353 -20.95 -2.17 -16.24
N VAL A 354 -20.26 -1.98 -15.10
CA VAL A 354 -19.22 -2.91 -14.65
C VAL A 354 -19.88 -4.19 -14.12
N LYS A 355 -19.50 -5.31 -14.70
CA LYS A 355 -19.93 -6.66 -14.27
C LYS A 355 -18.72 -7.38 -13.65
N GLY A 356 -18.83 -7.80 -12.38
CA GLY A 356 -17.72 -8.44 -11.65
C GLY A 356 -16.78 -7.45 -10.98
N PRO A 357 -15.49 -7.80 -10.80
CA PRO A 357 -14.52 -6.94 -10.10
C PRO A 357 -14.29 -5.59 -10.80
N VAL A 358 -14.01 -4.56 -10.01
CA VAL A 358 -13.63 -3.25 -10.51
C VAL A 358 -12.15 -3.26 -10.87
N HIS A 359 -11.81 -3.03 -12.14
CA HIS A 359 -10.43 -3.10 -12.65
C HIS A 359 -9.77 -1.73 -12.85
N PHE A 360 -10.49 -0.65 -12.59
CA PHE A 360 -10.01 0.73 -12.79
C PHE A 360 -9.02 1.15 -11.72
N THR A 361 -7.78 1.42 -12.11
CA THR A 361 -6.71 1.77 -11.18
C THR A 361 -7.05 2.99 -10.32
N MET A 362 -7.67 4.02 -10.89
CA MET A 362 -8.05 5.24 -10.16
C MET A 362 -9.14 5.01 -9.12
N ALA A 363 -9.95 3.96 -9.24
CA ALA A 363 -10.95 3.58 -8.22
C ALA A 363 -10.32 3.21 -6.87
N THR A 364 -9.01 2.94 -6.85
CA THR A 364 -8.24 2.67 -5.62
C THR A 364 -8.27 3.86 -4.64
N HIS A 365 -8.37 5.10 -5.15
CA HIS A 365 -8.47 6.28 -4.28
C HIS A 365 -9.79 6.30 -3.51
N TRP A 366 -10.90 5.98 -4.18
CA TRP A 366 -12.20 5.87 -3.51
C TRP A 366 -12.22 4.73 -2.51
N ALA A 367 -11.73 3.55 -2.90
CA ALA A 367 -11.59 2.41 -1.98
C ALA A 367 -10.80 2.79 -0.71
N ARG A 368 -9.73 3.58 -0.85
CA ARG A 368 -8.90 4.02 0.28
C ARG A 368 -9.62 4.95 1.26
N VAL A 369 -10.46 5.86 0.78
CA VAL A 369 -11.21 6.74 1.70
C VAL A 369 -12.33 5.98 2.41
N ILE A 370 -12.90 4.94 1.79
CA ILE A 370 -13.82 4.01 2.46
C ILE A 370 -13.09 3.24 3.57
N GLU A 371 -11.90 2.72 3.30
CA GLU A 371 -11.09 2.03 4.30
C GLU A 371 -10.65 2.94 5.45
N MET A 372 -10.38 4.22 5.18
CA MET A 372 -10.08 5.20 6.22
C MET A 372 -11.27 5.38 7.17
N LEU A 373 -12.48 5.45 6.64
CA LEU A 373 -13.71 5.53 7.43
C LEU A 373 -13.92 4.25 8.25
N TYR A 374 -13.75 3.06 7.63
CA TYR A 374 -13.81 1.78 8.33
C TYR A 374 -12.83 1.72 9.51
N ALA A 375 -11.58 2.11 9.26
CA ALA A 375 -10.56 2.10 10.31
C ALA A 375 -10.92 3.06 11.47
N ALA A 376 -11.50 4.22 11.17
CA ALA A 376 -11.93 5.18 12.18
C ALA A 376 -13.14 4.66 13.00
N GLU A 377 -14.14 4.05 12.33
CA GLU A 377 -15.27 3.42 13.02
C GLU A 377 -14.82 2.26 13.91
N ARG A 378 -13.95 1.39 13.38
CA ARG A 378 -13.42 0.24 14.12
C ARG A 378 -12.54 0.69 15.30
N LEU A 379 -11.76 1.75 15.14
CA LEU A 379 -11.01 2.39 16.21
C LEU A 379 -11.94 2.86 17.35
N LEU A 380 -13.07 3.47 17.01
CA LEU A 380 -14.08 3.90 17.98
C LEU A 380 -14.75 2.72 18.68
N GLU A 381 -15.20 1.71 17.94
CA GLU A 381 -15.78 0.48 18.51
C GLU A 381 -14.85 -0.17 19.52
N LEU A 382 -13.57 -0.37 19.16
CA LEU A 382 -12.58 -0.98 20.05
C LEU A 382 -12.30 -0.13 21.29
N SER A 383 -12.32 1.20 21.17
CA SER A 383 -12.14 2.10 22.32
C SER A 383 -13.31 2.07 23.31
N GLN A 384 -14.48 1.62 22.87
CA GLN A 384 -15.70 1.47 23.69
C GLN A 384 -15.88 0.04 24.21
N ASP A 385 -15.07 -0.91 23.77
CA ASP A 385 -15.14 -2.29 24.23
C ASP A 385 -14.68 -2.38 25.71
N PRO A 386 -15.48 -2.93 26.62
CA PRO A 386 -15.13 -2.97 28.03
C PRO A 386 -13.88 -3.81 28.34
N GLU A 387 -13.51 -4.73 27.45
CA GLU A 387 -12.33 -5.56 27.64
C GLU A 387 -11.01 -4.85 27.30
N ILE A 388 -11.08 -3.67 26.66
CA ILE A 388 -9.87 -2.94 26.21
C ILE A 388 -8.99 -2.47 27.38
N THR A 389 -9.54 -2.33 28.59
CA THR A 389 -8.82 -1.97 29.81
C THR A 389 -8.43 -3.18 30.68
N GLY A 390 -8.63 -4.39 30.18
CA GLY A 390 -8.25 -5.63 30.83
C GLY A 390 -6.77 -5.65 31.24
N LYS A 391 -6.43 -6.40 32.28
CA LYS A 391 -5.05 -6.46 32.82
C LYS A 391 -4.28 -7.68 32.41
N HIS A 392 -4.97 -8.71 31.91
CA HIS A 392 -4.33 -9.89 31.34
C HIS A 392 -3.97 -9.62 29.87
N VAL A 393 -2.73 -9.18 29.67
CA VAL A 393 -2.27 -8.67 28.35
C VAL A 393 -1.16 -9.49 27.73
N ARG A 394 -0.75 -10.61 28.36
CA ARG A 394 0.32 -11.48 27.85
C ARG A 394 0.18 -12.91 28.36
N ASN A 395 0.39 -13.88 27.49
CA ASN A 395 0.57 -15.29 27.81
C ASN A 395 2.07 -15.69 27.74
N PRO A 396 2.49 -16.73 28.49
CA PRO A 396 3.86 -17.21 28.45
C PRO A 396 4.18 -17.84 27.08
N VAL A 397 5.39 -17.60 26.60
CA VAL A 397 5.89 -18.13 25.33
C VAL A 397 6.46 -19.55 25.51
N LYS A 398 6.48 -20.32 24.40
CA LYS A 398 7.10 -21.64 24.31
C LYS A 398 8.49 -21.54 23.64
N GLU A 399 9.09 -22.69 23.35
CA GLU A 399 10.34 -22.77 22.57
C GLU A 399 10.12 -22.20 21.17
N ALA A 400 11.13 -21.50 20.66
CA ALA A 400 11.09 -20.90 19.34
C ALA A 400 11.13 -21.94 18.21
N GLY A 401 10.47 -21.63 17.10
CA GLY A 401 10.44 -22.47 15.93
C GLY A 401 10.19 -21.64 14.66
N GLU A 402 9.18 -22.01 13.91
CA GLU A 402 8.78 -21.32 12.67
C GLU A 402 7.41 -20.66 12.84
N GLY A 403 7.24 -19.47 12.26
CA GLY A 403 5.97 -18.78 12.31
C GLY A 403 5.78 -17.77 11.19
N VAL A 404 4.53 -17.65 10.76
CA VAL A 404 4.11 -16.73 9.71
C VAL A 404 2.98 -15.85 10.24
N GLY A 405 3.22 -14.53 10.23
CA GLY A 405 2.18 -13.51 10.49
C GLY A 405 1.73 -12.89 9.18
N ILE A 406 0.43 -12.70 9.03
CA ILE A 406 -0.18 -12.03 7.88
C ILE A 406 -1.19 -11.00 8.36
N LEU A 407 -1.22 -9.85 7.68
CA LEU A 407 -2.27 -8.84 7.85
C LEU A 407 -2.38 -7.97 6.58
N GLU A 408 -3.45 -7.18 6.50
CA GLU A 408 -3.53 -6.13 5.48
C GLU A 408 -2.80 -4.89 5.96
N ALA A 409 -1.74 -4.48 5.28
CA ALA A 409 -1.18 -3.15 5.46
C ALA A 409 -1.93 -2.13 4.58
N PRO A 410 -1.86 -0.82 4.87
CA PRO A 410 -2.54 0.21 4.07
C PRO A 410 -2.29 0.08 2.55
N ARG A 411 -1.14 -0.46 2.17
CA ARG A 411 -0.66 -0.57 0.79
C ARG A 411 -0.81 -1.97 0.18
N GLY A 412 -1.17 -2.96 0.99
CA GLY A 412 -1.35 -4.33 0.51
C GLY A 412 -1.11 -5.38 1.58
N THR A 413 -1.37 -6.62 1.25
CA THR A 413 -1.15 -7.77 2.14
C THR A 413 0.32 -7.85 2.54
N LEU A 414 0.59 -7.97 3.84
CA LEU A 414 1.93 -8.03 4.42
C LEU A 414 2.14 -9.39 5.07
N VAL A 415 3.23 -10.06 4.68
CA VAL A 415 3.64 -11.34 5.25
C VAL A 415 5.02 -11.20 5.89
N HIS A 416 5.13 -11.62 7.14
CA HIS A 416 6.40 -11.83 7.83
C HIS A 416 6.52 -13.31 8.18
N HIS A 417 7.56 -13.96 7.67
CA HIS A 417 7.84 -15.36 7.88
C HIS A 417 9.25 -15.51 8.49
N TYR A 418 9.32 -16.13 9.66
CA TYR A 418 10.55 -16.31 10.42
C TYR A 418 10.77 -17.76 10.76
N VAL A 419 12.03 -18.21 10.69
CA VAL A 419 12.49 -19.47 11.22
C VAL A 419 13.60 -19.20 12.23
N ALA A 420 13.48 -19.78 13.42
CA ALA A 420 14.48 -19.69 14.47
C ALA A 420 14.94 -21.09 14.89
N ASP A 421 16.17 -21.17 15.36
CA ASP A 421 16.67 -22.36 16.02
C ASP A 421 16.12 -22.48 17.47
N LYS A 422 16.41 -23.58 18.14
CA LYS A 422 15.98 -23.84 19.54
C LYS A 422 16.48 -22.79 20.56
N ASN A 423 17.52 -22.02 20.21
CA ASN A 423 18.05 -20.95 21.07
C ASN A 423 17.37 -19.60 20.76
N GLY A 424 16.40 -19.56 19.85
CA GLY A 424 15.72 -18.34 19.42
C GLY A 424 16.55 -17.49 18.46
N ILE A 425 17.58 -18.05 17.81
CA ILE A 425 18.38 -17.33 16.82
C ILE A 425 17.75 -17.50 15.43
N THR A 426 17.52 -16.41 14.76
CA THR A 426 16.91 -16.38 13.43
C THR A 426 17.81 -17.03 12.38
N THR A 427 17.31 -18.05 11.71
CA THR A 427 18.02 -18.81 10.66
C THR A 427 17.50 -18.50 9.27
N ASP A 428 16.23 -18.13 9.14
CA ASP A 428 15.65 -17.72 7.84
C ASP A 428 14.58 -16.64 8.03
N VAL A 429 14.47 -15.77 7.04
CA VAL A 429 13.49 -14.67 6.98
C VAL A 429 13.00 -14.50 5.55
N ASN A 430 11.68 -14.50 5.36
CA ASN A 430 11.05 -14.09 4.11
C ASN A 430 9.99 -13.01 4.38
N LEU A 431 10.07 -11.91 3.66
CA LEU A 431 9.15 -10.79 3.76
C LEU A 431 8.44 -10.59 2.42
N VAL A 432 7.10 -10.69 2.40
CA VAL A 432 6.30 -10.27 1.25
C VAL A 432 5.56 -9.00 1.65
N VAL A 433 6.10 -7.87 1.23
CA VAL A 433 5.63 -6.57 1.71
C VAL A 433 4.46 -6.06 0.87
N GLY A 434 3.61 -5.22 1.47
CA GLY A 434 2.41 -4.70 0.83
C GLY A 434 2.65 -4.11 -0.57
N THR A 435 3.68 -3.27 -0.73
CA THR A 435 4.06 -2.71 -2.04
C THR A 435 4.66 -3.75 -2.97
N THR A 436 5.43 -4.72 -2.48
CA THR A 436 6.03 -5.77 -3.29
C THR A 436 4.97 -6.59 -4.05
N ASN A 437 3.82 -6.84 -3.42
CA ASN A 437 2.69 -7.51 -4.09
C ASN A 437 2.22 -6.73 -5.33
N ASN A 438 2.41 -5.43 -5.34
CA ASN A 438 1.85 -4.53 -6.37
C ASN A 438 2.86 -4.11 -7.45
N ASN A 439 4.12 -4.54 -7.40
CA ASN A 439 5.14 -4.14 -8.38
C ASN A 439 4.77 -4.53 -9.81
N GLY A 440 4.25 -5.73 -10.01
CA GLY A 440 3.76 -6.18 -11.32
C GLY A 440 2.63 -5.30 -11.87
N PRO A 441 1.49 -5.19 -11.18
CA PRO A 441 0.37 -4.38 -11.66
C PRO A 441 0.69 -2.88 -11.71
N MET A 442 1.61 -2.36 -10.89
CA MET A 442 2.09 -0.98 -10.95
C MET A 442 2.83 -0.69 -12.26
N ASN A 443 3.75 -1.58 -12.64
CA ASN A 443 4.44 -1.51 -13.92
C ASN A 443 3.47 -1.57 -15.11
N LEU A 444 2.46 -2.46 -15.06
CA LEU A 444 1.41 -2.53 -16.08
C LEU A 444 0.63 -1.22 -16.17
N SER A 445 0.23 -0.62 -15.03
CA SER A 445 -0.50 0.65 -14.98
C SER A 445 0.32 1.79 -15.58
N VAL A 446 1.59 1.91 -15.20
CA VAL A 446 2.50 2.96 -15.72
C VAL A 446 2.70 2.81 -17.24
N ARG A 447 3.00 1.59 -17.69
CA ARG A 447 3.18 1.31 -19.13
C ARG A 447 1.92 1.61 -19.92
N LYS A 448 0.74 1.20 -19.43
CA LYS A 448 -0.54 1.45 -20.09
C LYS A 448 -0.83 2.96 -20.19
N ALA A 449 -0.65 3.69 -19.09
CA ALA A 449 -0.84 5.14 -19.08
C ALA A 449 0.14 5.84 -20.04
N ALA A 450 1.43 5.51 -19.98
CA ALA A 450 2.41 6.06 -20.90
C ALA A 450 2.04 5.78 -22.37
N THR A 451 1.71 4.52 -22.69
CA THR A 451 1.35 4.09 -24.05
C THR A 451 0.09 4.79 -24.57
N ALA A 452 -0.89 5.10 -23.71
CA ALA A 452 -2.10 5.79 -24.12
C ALA A 452 -1.90 7.30 -24.30
N LEU A 453 -1.06 7.91 -23.47
CA LEU A 453 -0.96 9.37 -23.35
C LEU A 453 0.15 9.97 -24.22
N ILE A 454 1.26 9.26 -24.44
CA ILE A 454 2.41 9.75 -25.21
C ILE A 454 2.36 9.16 -26.61
N LYS A 455 2.16 10.02 -27.62
CA LYS A 455 1.98 9.66 -29.02
C LYS A 455 2.68 10.66 -29.93
N ASN A 456 3.23 10.16 -31.05
CA ASN A 456 3.76 11.02 -32.12
C ASN A 456 4.80 12.04 -31.62
N TRP A 457 5.65 11.63 -30.67
CA TRP A 457 6.67 12.47 -30.01
C TRP A 457 6.11 13.60 -29.12
N MET A 458 4.80 13.65 -28.86
CA MET A 458 4.17 14.73 -28.11
C MET A 458 4.24 14.44 -26.60
N VAL A 459 4.86 15.34 -25.86
CA VAL A 459 5.09 15.26 -24.41
C VAL A 459 4.77 16.58 -23.74
N SER A 460 4.22 16.54 -22.53
CA SER A 460 4.08 17.70 -21.66
C SER A 460 4.25 17.29 -20.19
N ASP A 461 4.48 18.25 -19.31
CA ASP A 461 4.59 17.99 -17.86
C ASP A 461 3.27 17.40 -17.31
N GLY A 462 2.11 17.85 -17.78
CA GLY A 462 0.81 17.30 -17.40
C GLY A 462 0.61 15.87 -17.87
N LEU A 463 1.04 15.50 -19.08
CA LEU A 463 1.00 14.12 -19.57
C LEU A 463 1.92 13.21 -18.76
N LEU A 464 3.13 13.67 -18.43
CA LEU A 464 4.04 12.92 -17.55
C LEU A 464 3.46 12.76 -16.15
N ASN A 465 2.85 13.81 -15.59
CA ASN A 465 2.14 13.71 -14.31
C ASN A 465 0.97 12.71 -14.37
N ALA A 466 0.24 12.65 -15.48
CA ALA A 466 -0.84 11.67 -15.66
C ALA A 466 -0.30 10.24 -15.71
N VAL A 467 0.91 10.01 -16.24
CA VAL A 467 1.60 8.72 -16.13
C VAL A 467 1.96 8.43 -14.66
N GLU A 468 2.43 9.44 -13.91
CA GLU A 468 2.71 9.29 -12.48
C GLU A 468 1.45 8.99 -11.65
N MET A 469 0.27 9.50 -12.01
CA MET A 469 -0.99 9.18 -11.33
C MET A 469 -1.28 7.67 -11.31
N ALA A 470 -0.84 6.94 -12.32
CA ALA A 470 -1.03 5.49 -12.40
C ALA A 470 -0.40 4.76 -11.22
N TYR A 471 0.80 5.13 -10.78
CA TYR A 471 1.43 4.51 -9.61
C TYR A 471 0.95 5.11 -8.29
N ARG A 472 0.61 6.42 -8.24
CA ARG A 472 0.14 7.07 -7.02
C ARG A 472 -1.12 6.45 -6.46
N ALA A 473 -1.98 5.88 -7.31
CA ALA A 473 -3.15 5.14 -6.87
C ALA A 473 -2.81 3.96 -5.95
N TYR A 474 -1.65 3.33 -6.15
CA TYR A 474 -1.17 2.21 -5.33
C TYR A 474 -0.59 2.66 -3.98
N ASP A 475 -0.24 3.95 -3.82
CA ASP A 475 0.45 4.45 -2.62
C ASP A 475 1.78 3.71 -2.37
N PRO A 476 2.72 3.66 -3.34
CA PRO A 476 3.89 2.82 -3.20
C PRO A 476 4.78 3.27 -2.05
N CYS A 477 5.28 2.28 -1.30
CA CYS A 477 6.28 2.45 -0.25
C CYS A 477 7.55 1.70 -0.67
N ASN A 478 8.43 2.39 -1.39
CA ASN A 478 9.59 1.78 -2.04
C ASN A 478 10.64 1.33 -1.02
N SER A 479 10.84 2.08 0.07
CA SER A 479 11.71 1.64 1.16
C SER A 479 11.26 0.30 1.77
N CYS A 480 9.96 0.03 1.83
CA CYS A 480 9.45 -1.26 2.28
C CYS A 480 9.72 -2.38 1.27
N ALA A 481 9.57 -2.09 -0.02
CA ALA A 481 9.65 -3.08 -1.08
C ALA A 481 11.09 -3.55 -1.39
N THR A 482 12.10 -2.81 -0.95
CA THR A 482 13.52 -3.10 -1.19
C THR A 482 14.20 -3.87 -0.06
N HIS A 483 13.51 -4.83 0.55
CA HIS A 483 14.00 -5.65 1.67
C HIS A 483 14.91 -6.82 1.26
N THR A 484 15.13 -7.03 -0.04
CA THR A 484 15.85 -8.17 -0.62
C THR A 484 17.35 -8.09 -0.43
N LEU A 485 18.00 -9.25 -0.57
CA LEU A 485 19.45 -9.39 -0.52
C LEU A 485 20.14 -8.94 -1.81
N PRO A 486 21.30 -8.27 -1.72
CA PRO A 486 22.15 -8.04 -2.88
C PRO A 486 22.51 -9.30 -3.68
N GLY A 487 22.61 -10.45 -3.03
CA GLY A 487 22.92 -11.73 -3.65
C GLY A 487 21.77 -12.38 -4.43
N GLN A 488 20.56 -11.86 -4.33
CA GLN A 488 19.37 -12.41 -5.01
C GLN A 488 18.90 -11.55 -6.19
N MET A 489 19.45 -10.36 -6.35
CA MET A 489 19.10 -9.42 -7.41
C MET A 489 20.29 -9.10 -8.29
N PRO A 490 20.10 -8.97 -9.61
CA PRO A 490 21.12 -8.44 -10.50
C PRO A 490 21.55 -7.04 -10.05
N MET A 491 22.84 -6.74 -10.15
CA MET A 491 23.38 -5.43 -9.86
C MET A 491 24.51 -5.10 -10.82
N ASP A 492 24.40 -3.95 -11.46
CA ASP A 492 25.47 -3.34 -12.24
C ASP A 492 25.92 -2.03 -11.60
N ALA A 493 27.14 -2.00 -11.08
CA ALA A 493 27.77 -0.79 -10.57
C ALA A 493 28.71 -0.20 -11.63
N VAL A 494 28.32 0.92 -12.23
CA VAL A 494 29.14 1.62 -13.21
C VAL A 494 29.97 2.70 -12.50
N ILE A 495 31.25 2.44 -12.38
CA ILE A 495 32.22 3.38 -11.77
C ILE A 495 32.70 4.31 -12.87
N ARG A 496 32.55 5.63 -12.66
CA ARG A 496 32.97 6.65 -13.63
C ARG A 496 34.11 7.49 -13.09
N ARG A 497 34.95 8.00 -13.98
CA ARG A 497 35.94 9.03 -13.66
C ARG A 497 35.26 10.39 -13.58
N ALA A 498 35.99 11.39 -13.09
CA ALA A 498 35.51 12.76 -12.97
C ALA A 498 35.14 13.40 -14.33
N ASP A 499 35.72 12.94 -15.44
CA ASP A 499 35.38 13.36 -16.81
C ASP A 499 34.11 12.66 -17.36
N GLY A 500 33.43 11.83 -16.57
CA GLY A 500 32.23 11.08 -16.94
C GLY A 500 32.53 9.76 -17.66
N SER A 501 33.79 9.48 -18.05
CA SER A 501 34.14 8.20 -18.70
C SER A 501 33.96 7.01 -17.74
N VAL A 502 33.55 5.87 -18.28
CA VAL A 502 33.43 4.64 -17.48
C VAL A 502 34.83 4.11 -17.14
N TYR A 503 35.11 4.00 -15.84
CA TYR A 503 36.35 3.35 -15.38
C TYR A 503 36.19 1.82 -15.31
N LYS A 504 35.06 1.37 -14.72
CA LYS A 504 34.80 -0.06 -14.54
C LYS A 504 33.30 -0.28 -14.36
N THR A 505 32.81 -1.42 -14.85
CA THR A 505 31.51 -1.96 -14.47
C THR A 505 31.73 -3.20 -13.62
N VAL A 506 31.04 -3.30 -12.50
CA VAL A 506 31.03 -4.48 -11.64
C VAL A 506 29.62 -5.04 -11.61
N SER A 507 29.44 -6.22 -12.17
CA SER A 507 28.14 -6.90 -12.24
C SER A 507 28.07 -8.04 -11.22
N ARG A 508 26.88 -8.28 -10.68
CA ARG A 508 26.59 -9.38 -9.76
C ARG A 508 25.25 -10.00 -10.13
N ASN A 509 25.21 -11.33 -10.20
CA ASN A 509 23.99 -12.10 -10.49
C ASN A 509 23.33 -11.73 -11.83
N CYS A 510 24.11 -11.37 -12.83
CA CYS A 510 23.66 -11.08 -14.20
C CYS A 510 23.64 -12.35 -15.05
#